data_74d87e1dd2a1c1c351df1913e0118ba0
#
_entry.id   74d87e1dd2a1c1c351df1913e0118ba0
#
_cell.length_a   1.000
_cell.length_b   1.000
_cell.length_c   1.000
_cell.angle_alpha   90.00
_cell.angle_beta   90.00
_cell.angle_gamma   90.00
#
_symmetry.space_group_name_H-M   'P 1'
#
loop_
_entity.id
_entity.type
_entity.pdbx_description
1 polymer ?
#
loop_
_entity_poly.entity_id
_entity_poly.type
_entity_poly.pdbx_seq_one_letter_code
_entity_poly.pdbx_strand_id
1 'polypeptide(L)'
;SDVCSSDLSPKQLVSVAASLIPFLENDDANRALMGSNMQRQAVPLLRARSPFVGTGMEYITARDSGAVIVARRQGVIDYVDSQRIVVRVESETEDGKEMGADIYPMTKFKRSNQNTCITQKPIVRVGQKVHKGQVMADGPCTELGELALGRNVLVAFMPWRGYNFEDAILVSEKMVKDDYYTSIHIEEFEIESRDTKLGPEEITRDIPNVSETYLRDLDDSGIIRIGAYVKPGDI
;
A
#
# COMPACT_ATOMS: atom_id res chain seq x y z
N SER A 1 18.08 16.61 38.07
CA SER A 1 17.21 16.92 36.95
C SER A 1 16.17 15.82 36.85
N ASP A 2 15.01 16.14 37.39
CA ASP A 2 13.89 15.23 37.43
C ASP A 2 13.33 15.05 36.02
N VAL A 3 13.69 13.97 35.38
CA VAL A 3 12.95 13.50 34.22
C VAL A 3 11.59 13.07 34.75
N CYS A 4 10.59 13.89 34.49
CA CYS A 4 9.24 13.68 34.99
C CYS A 4 8.67 12.37 34.39
N SER A 5 8.44 11.39 35.24
CA SER A 5 7.83 10.09 34.88
C SER A 5 6.36 10.21 34.44
N SER A 6 5.84 11.44 34.34
CA SER A 6 4.44 11.73 34.01
C SER A 6 4.11 11.74 32.52
N ASP A 7 5.13 11.70 31.65
CA ASP A 7 4.92 11.85 30.20
C ASP A 7 4.82 10.52 29.43
N LEU A 8 4.91 9.39 30.13
CA LEU A 8 4.79 8.06 29.54
C LEU A 8 3.32 7.64 29.47
N SER A 9 2.79 7.55 28.26
CA SER A 9 1.48 6.93 28.02
C SER A 9 1.55 5.42 28.30
N PRO A 10 0.52 4.78 28.88
CA PRO A 10 0.44 3.33 28.99
C PRO A 10 0.63 2.59 27.65
N LYS A 11 0.33 3.26 26.54
CA LYS A 11 0.54 2.74 25.18
C LYS A 11 2.01 2.59 24.78
N GLN A 12 2.93 3.23 25.50
CA GLN A 12 4.37 3.16 25.25
C GLN A 12 5.05 1.96 25.93
N LEU A 13 4.30 1.16 26.68
CA LEU A 13 4.83 -0.02 27.37
C LEU A 13 5.30 -1.11 26.38
N VAL A 14 4.67 -1.19 25.21
CA VAL A 14 4.97 -2.16 24.15
C VAL A 14 5.26 -1.45 22.85
N SER A 15 5.88 -2.15 21.89
CA SER A 15 6.09 -1.62 20.54
C SER A 15 4.77 -1.37 19.81
N VAL A 16 4.78 -0.52 18.78
CA VAL A 16 3.58 -0.26 17.97
C VAL A 16 3.03 -1.54 17.36
N ALA A 17 3.89 -2.42 16.84
CA ALA A 17 3.45 -3.68 16.26
C ALA A 17 2.79 -4.60 17.31
N ALA A 18 3.37 -4.72 18.50
CA ALA A 18 2.76 -5.48 19.58
C ALA A 18 1.45 -4.86 20.08
N SER A 19 1.33 -3.54 20.09
CA SER A 19 0.10 -2.83 20.49
C SER A 19 -1.08 -3.02 19.54
N LEU A 20 -0.83 -3.51 18.32
CA LEU A 20 -1.85 -3.84 17.33
C LEU A 20 -2.40 -5.26 17.48
N ILE A 21 -1.82 -6.10 18.34
CA ILE A 21 -2.29 -7.48 18.57
C ILE A 21 -3.45 -7.46 19.57
N PRO A 22 -4.66 -7.85 19.15
CA PRO A 22 -5.78 -7.96 20.08
C PRO A 22 -5.56 -9.13 21.03
N PHE A 23 -6.00 -9.00 22.27
CA PHE A 23 -5.84 -10.01 23.35
C PHE A 23 -4.40 -10.44 23.58
N LEU A 24 -3.46 -9.50 23.47
CA LEU A 24 -2.02 -9.77 23.66
C LEU A 24 -1.70 -10.40 25.01
N GLU A 25 -2.43 -10.03 26.07
CA GLU A 25 -2.27 -10.56 27.41
C GLU A 25 -2.55 -12.07 27.52
N ASN A 26 -3.28 -12.64 26.57
CA ASN A 26 -3.60 -14.07 26.53
C ASN A 26 -2.63 -14.88 25.67
N ASP A 27 -1.67 -14.22 25.02
CA ASP A 27 -0.70 -14.85 24.13
C ASP A 27 0.62 -15.17 24.84
N ASP A 28 1.25 -16.28 24.45
CA ASP A 28 2.63 -16.55 24.82
C ASP A 28 3.59 -15.54 24.19
N ALA A 29 4.60 -15.12 24.95
CA ALA A 29 5.56 -14.10 24.52
C ALA A 29 6.28 -14.46 23.21
N ASN A 30 6.62 -15.73 23.01
CA ASN A 30 7.28 -16.19 21.80
C ASN A 30 6.36 -16.06 20.56
N ARG A 31 5.07 -16.40 20.73
CA ARG A 31 4.09 -16.29 19.64
C ARG A 31 3.71 -14.84 19.35
N ALA A 32 3.63 -14.00 20.37
CA ALA A 32 3.44 -12.56 20.21
C ALA A 32 4.61 -11.91 19.44
N LEU A 33 5.85 -12.33 19.73
CA LEU A 33 7.04 -11.88 18.96
C LEU A 33 6.95 -12.28 17.49
N MET A 34 6.60 -13.54 17.19
CA MET A 34 6.43 -14.00 15.82
C MET A 34 5.33 -13.22 15.09
N GLY A 35 4.16 -13.05 15.71
CA GLY A 35 3.04 -12.28 15.15
C GLY A 35 3.40 -10.81 14.89
N SER A 36 4.09 -10.17 15.82
CA SER A 36 4.58 -8.80 15.68
C SER A 36 5.55 -8.65 14.49
N ASN A 37 6.46 -9.63 14.30
CA ASN A 37 7.36 -9.64 13.17
C ASN A 37 6.62 -9.87 11.84
N MET A 38 5.62 -10.75 11.81
CA MET A 38 4.82 -11.04 10.61
C MET A 38 3.99 -9.84 10.18
N GLN A 39 3.46 -9.02 11.09
CA GLN A 39 2.74 -7.79 10.74
C GLN A 39 3.59 -6.85 9.88
N ARG A 40 4.90 -6.77 10.14
CA ARG A 40 5.83 -5.93 9.37
C ARG A 40 6.11 -6.45 7.97
N GLN A 41 5.77 -7.70 7.69
CA GLN A 41 5.96 -8.36 6.39
C GLN A 41 4.67 -8.43 5.56
N ALA A 42 3.61 -7.77 6.01
CA ALA A 42 2.33 -7.76 5.31
C ALA A 42 2.46 -7.12 3.93
N VAL A 43 1.99 -7.84 2.91
CA VAL A 43 1.96 -7.35 1.53
C VAL A 43 0.73 -6.49 1.32
N PRO A 44 0.83 -5.30 0.71
CA PRO A 44 -0.33 -4.49 0.34
C PRO A 44 -1.23 -5.24 -0.61
N LEU A 45 -2.48 -5.45 -0.21
CA LEU A 45 -3.46 -6.16 -1.01
C LEU A 45 -4.25 -5.19 -1.90
N LEU A 46 -4.75 -5.68 -3.03
CA LEU A 46 -5.61 -4.92 -3.92
C LEU A 46 -6.90 -4.45 -3.21
N ARG A 47 -7.45 -5.29 -2.33
CA ARG A 47 -8.65 -5.01 -1.52
C ARG A 47 -8.38 -5.40 -0.08
N ALA A 48 -7.64 -4.58 0.65
CA ALA A 48 -7.47 -4.76 2.09
C ALA A 48 -8.80 -4.47 2.83
N ARG A 49 -8.92 -5.05 4.02
CA ARG A 49 -10.04 -4.80 4.94
C ARG A 49 -9.54 -4.58 6.35
N SER A 50 -10.13 -3.60 7.03
CA SER A 50 -9.86 -3.37 8.45
C SER A 50 -10.29 -4.59 9.28
N PRO A 51 -9.58 -4.91 10.37
CA PRO A 51 -9.93 -6.05 11.22
C PRO A 51 -11.25 -5.79 11.96
N PHE A 52 -12.06 -6.84 12.15
CA PHE A 52 -13.30 -6.75 12.95
C PHE A 52 -13.01 -6.54 14.43
N VAL A 53 -11.87 -7.04 14.91
CA VAL A 53 -11.41 -6.87 16.28
C VAL A 53 -10.07 -6.16 16.25
N GLY A 54 -10.01 -5.01 16.86
CA GLY A 54 -8.81 -4.16 16.92
C GLY A 54 -8.53 -3.67 18.32
N THR A 55 -7.40 -2.99 18.48
CA THR A 55 -6.94 -2.43 19.75
C THR A 55 -7.20 -0.92 19.89
N GLY A 56 -7.70 -0.28 18.82
CA GLY A 56 -7.87 1.17 18.73
C GLY A 56 -6.60 1.91 18.30
N MET A 57 -5.48 1.21 18.09
CA MET A 57 -4.24 1.78 17.57
C MET A 57 -4.20 1.86 16.05
N GLU A 58 -5.09 1.16 15.37
CA GLU A 58 -5.11 1.04 13.89
C GLU A 58 -5.25 2.40 13.22
N TYR A 59 -6.19 3.22 13.67
CA TYR A 59 -6.41 4.56 13.12
C TYR A 59 -5.22 5.49 13.34
N ILE A 60 -4.68 5.50 14.56
CA ILE A 60 -3.54 6.36 14.93
C ILE A 60 -2.32 5.95 14.13
N THR A 61 -2.06 4.64 14.03
CA THR A 61 -0.92 4.09 13.29
C THR A 61 -1.02 4.43 11.80
N ALA A 62 -2.18 4.25 11.18
CA ALA A 62 -2.39 4.60 9.78
C ALA A 62 -2.20 6.09 9.52
N ARG A 63 -2.79 6.95 10.34
CA ARG A 63 -2.69 8.41 10.22
C ARG A 63 -1.24 8.89 10.37
N ASP A 64 -0.54 8.43 11.38
CA ASP A 64 0.79 8.93 11.75
C ASP A 64 1.91 8.27 10.93
N SER A 65 1.63 7.18 10.21
CA SER A 65 2.60 6.51 9.31
C SER A 65 2.98 7.34 8.07
N GLY A 66 2.16 8.31 7.70
CA GLY A 66 2.33 9.09 6.47
C GLY A 66 1.93 8.35 5.18
N ALA A 67 1.39 7.13 5.28
CA ALA A 67 0.89 6.38 4.12
C ALA A 67 -0.44 6.94 3.58
N VAL A 68 -1.22 7.58 4.45
CA VAL A 68 -2.50 8.20 4.14
C VAL A 68 -2.36 9.71 3.96
N ILE A 69 -3.30 10.32 3.25
CA ILE A 69 -3.35 11.77 3.09
C ILE A 69 -4.28 12.36 4.15
N VAL A 70 -3.74 13.30 4.92
CA VAL A 70 -4.41 13.94 6.04
C VAL A 70 -4.64 15.42 5.73
N ALA A 71 -5.81 15.95 6.06
CA ALA A 71 -6.13 17.35 5.90
C ALA A 71 -5.27 18.23 6.82
N ARG A 72 -4.54 19.20 6.25
CA ARG A 72 -3.71 20.15 6.99
C ARG A 72 -4.55 21.23 7.68
N ARG A 73 -5.63 21.64 7.03
CA ARG A 73 -6.57 22.68 7.48
C ARG A 73 -8.01 22.19 7.29
N GLN A 74 -8.94 22.77 8.00
CA GLN A 74 -10.35 22.48 7.77
C GLN A 74 -10.85 23.19 6.51
N GLY A 75 -11.85 22.61 5.86
CA GLY A 75 -12.43 23.16 4.65
C GLY A 75 -13.48 22.27 4.02
N VAL A 76 -13.83 22.62 2.81
CA VAL A 76 -14.77 21.85 1.97
C VAL A 76 -14.03 21.29 0.77
N ILE A 77 -14.29 20.04 0.46
CA ILE A 77 -13.74 19.38 -0.73
C ILE A 77 -14.38 20.00 -1.98
N ASP A 78 -13.56 20.65 -2.80
CA ASP A 78 -14.01 21.33 -4.01
C ASP A 78 -13.87 20.44 -5.25
N TYR A 79 -12.80 19.63 -5.29
CA TYR A 79 -12.52 18.73 -6.39
C TYR A 79 -11.81 17.46 -5.93
N VAL A 80 -12.19 16.33 -6.50
CA VAL A 80 -11.55 15.01 -6.26
C VAL A 80 -11.43 14.29 -7.58
N ASP A 81 -10.23 13.84 -7.89
CA ASP A 81 -9.95 12.88 -8.95
C ASP A 81 -9.02 11.76 -8.44
N SER A 82 -8.56 10.89 -9.33
CA SER A 82 -7.64 9.82 -8.96
C SER A 82 -6.24 10.28 -8.61
N GLN A 83 -5.86 11.51 -8.95
CA GLN A 83 -4.50 12.04 -8.80
C GLN A 83 -4.38 13.12 -7.73
N ARG A 84 -5.48 13.83 -7.41
CA ARG A 84 -5.45 14.95 -6.48
C ARG A 84 -6.79 15.18 -5.78
N ILE A 85 -6.69 15.78 -4.60
CA ILE A 85 -7.82 16.32 -3.85
C ILE A 85 -7.58 17.81 -3.66
N VAL A 86 -8.59 18.63 -3.94
CA VAL A 86 -8.54 20.08 -3.71
C VAL A 86 -9.53 20.43 -2.61
N VAL A 87 -9.02 21.06 -1.56
CA VAL A 87 -9.78 21.52 -0.41
C VAL A 87 -9.83 23.04 -0.43
N ARG A 88 -11.02 23.61 -0.50
CA ARG A 88 -11.24 25.02 -0.26
C ARG A 88 -11.24 25.27 1.24
N VAL A 89 -10.25 26.00 1.72
CA VAL A 89 -10.06 26.26 3.14
C VAL A 89 -11.12 27.25 3.64
N GLU A 90 -11.82 26.88 4.72
CA GLU A 90 -12.66 27.82 5.47
C GLU A 90 -11.75 28.56 6.47
N SER A 91 -11.40 29.82 6.17
CA SER A 91 -10.59 30.63 7.08
C SER A 91 -11.47 31.21 8.19
N GLU A 92 -11.08 30.96 9.42
CA GLU A 92 -11.63 31.65 10.62
C GLU A 92 -10.78 32.87 11.02
N THR A 93 -10.12 33.54 10.09
CA THR A 93 -9.39 34.74 10.44
C THR A 93 -10.31 35.97 10.40
N GLU A 94 -10.33 36.73 11.49
CA GLU A 94 -11.09 37.99 11.68
C GLU A 94 -10.75 39.04 10.62
N ASP A 95 -9.69 38.89 9.84
CA ASP A 95 -9.24 39.85 8.83
C ASP A 95 -9.71 39.56 7.39
N GLY A 96 -10.57 38.59 7.14
CA GLY A 96 -11.22 38.41 5.83
C GLY A 96 -10.27 38.12 4.64
N LYS A 97 -9.01 37.84 4.88
CA LYS A 97 -8.00 37.56 3.86
C LYS A 97 -7.53 36.12 3.95
N GLU A 98 -7.64 35.47 2.81
CA GLU A 98 -7.13 34.16 2.41
C GLU A 98 -8.14 33.03 2.43
N MET A 99 -9.08 33.08 1.51
CA MET A 99 -9.65 31.87 0.89
C MET A 99 -8.54 31.24 0.04
N GLY A 100 -7.78 30.31 0.63
CA GLY A 100 -6.78 29.52 -0.09
C GLY A 100 -7.34 28.15 -0.43
N ALA A 101 -6.81 27.51 -1.45
CA ALA A 101 -7.04 26.10 -1.73
C ALA A 101 -5.81 25.28 -1.38
N ASP A 102 -6.01 24.19 -0.66
CA ASP A 102 -4.98 23.18 -0.41
C ASP A 102 -5.09 22.08 -1.47
N ILE A 103 -4.01 21.82 -2.18
CA ILE A 103 -3.94 20.76 -3.17
C ILE A 103 -3.14 19.60 -2.58
N TYR A 104 -3.74 18.40 -2.60
CA TYR A 104 -3.14 17.15 -2.11
C TYR A 104 -2.94 16.21 -3.28
N PRO A 105 -1.72 16.09 -3.82
CA PRO A 105 -1.42 15.10 -4.85
C PRO A 105 -1.40 13.69 -4.25
N MET A 106 -1.93 12.70 -4.97
CA MET A 106 -1.92 11.31 -4.58
C MET A 106 -0.86 10.52 -5.34
N THR A 107 -0.14 9.67 -4.63
CA THR A 107 0.80 8.73 -5.24
C THR A 107 0.03 7.61 -5.92
N LYS A 108 0.36 7.31 -7.19
CA LYS A 108 -0.28 6.26 -7.99
C LYS A 108 0.77 5.29 -8.51
N PHE A 109 0.55 3.99 -8.24
CA PHE A 109 1.31 2.88 -8.79
C PHE A 109 2.84 3.05 -8.73
N LYS A 110 3.33 3.55 -7.61
CA LYS A 110 4.77 3.71 -7.37
C LYS A 110 5.36 2.41 -6.81
N ARG A 111 6.50 1.99 -7.34
CA ARG A 111 7.25 0.85 -6.80
C ARG A 111 7.82 1.17 -5.41
N SER A 112 7.63 0.30 -4.45
CA SER A 112 8.32 0.32 -3.17
C SER A 112 9.70 -0.34 -3.28
N ASN A 113 10.53 -0.21 -2.23
CA ASN A 113 11.83 -0.88 -2.17
C ASN A 113 11.72 -2.42 -2.20
N GLN A 114 10.58 -2.98 -1.81
CA GLN A 114 10.26 -4.41 -1.83
C GLN A 114 9.45 -4.82 -3.07
N ASN A 115 9.44 -4.02 -4.12
CA ASN A 115 8.69 -4.25 -5.36
C ASN A 115 7.17 -4.33 -5.19
N THR A 116 6.63 -3.84 -4.08
CA THR A 116 5.19 -3.74 -3.86
C THR A 116 4.63 -2.45 -4.46
N CYS A 117 3.33 -2.41 -4.69
CA CYS A 117 2.66 -1.24 -5.26
C CYS A 117 2.23 -0.25 -4.18
N ILE A 118 2.71 0.98 -4.26
CA ILE A 118 2.24 2.10 -3.44
C ILE A 118 1.24 2.88 -4.28
N THR A 119 -0.01 2.90 -3.84
CA THR A 119 -1.08 3.67 -4.48
C THR A 119 -2.00 4.26 -3.42
N GLN A 120 -2.51 5.47 -3.67
CA GLN A 120 -3.44 6.15 -2.77
C GLN A 120 -4.79 6.32 -3.46
N LYS A 121 -5.86 6.14 -2.69
CA LYS A 121 -7.25 6.27 -3.17
C LYS A 121 -8.02 7.27 -2.32
N PRO A 122 -8.76 8.22 -2.92
CA PRO A 122 -9.58 9.15 -2.16
C PRO A 122 -10.75 8.40 -1.50
N ILE A 123 -11.06 8.78 -0.26
CA ILE A 123 -12.23 8.29 0.50
C ILE A 123 -13.28 9.38 0.71
N VAL A 124 -12.96 10.62 0.33
CA VAL A 124 -13.83 11.78 0.46
C VAL A 124 -14.56 12.08 -0.85
N ARG A 125 -15.64 12.84 -0.75
CA ARG A 125 -16.46 13.26 -1.90
C ARG A 125 -16.51 14.77 -2.03
N VAL A 126 -16.74 15.28 -3.24
CA VAL A 126 -16.95 16.69 -3.50
C VAL A 126 -18.11 17.23 -2.65
N GLY A 127 -17.93 18.41 -2.05
CA GLY A 127 -18.86 19.04 -1.14
C GLY A 127 -18.79 18.57 0.32
N GLN A 128 -17.99 17.58 0.62
CA GLN A 128 -17.80 17.10 1.98
C GLN A 128 -16.96 18.09 2.80
N LYS A 129 -17.37 18.37 4.04
CA LYS A 129 -16.56 19.11 5.00
C LYS A 129 -15.51 18.18 5.61
N VAL A 130 -14.29 18.69 5.73
CA VAL A 130 -13.16 17.99 6.35
C VAL A 130 -12.57 18.83 7.47
N HIS A 131 -12.16 18.16 8.54
CA HIS A 131 -11.50 18.77 9.68
C HIS A 131 -9.99 18.60 9.60
N LYS A 132 -9.24 19.51 10.23
CA LYS A 132 -7.80 19.36 10.39
C LYS A 132 -7.46 18.00 11.02
N GLY A 133 -6.55 17.25 10.41
CA GLY A 133 -6.15 15.92 10.90
C GLY A 133 -7.02 14.76 10.41
N GLN A 134 -8.08 15.03 9.65
CA GLN A 134 -8.93 13.98 9.07
C GLN A 134 -8.25 13.32 7.87
N VAL A 135 -8.33 11.98 7.80
CA VAL A 135 -7.84 11.22 6.64
C VAL A 135 -8.76 11.45 5.44
N MET A 136 -8.18 11.79 4.31
CA MET A 136 -8.91 12.07 3.06
C MET A 136 -8.65 11.04 1.96
N ALA A 137 -7.51 10.35 2.02
CA ALA A 137 -7.18 9.28 1.08
C ALA A 137 -6.48 8.13 1.79
N ASP A 138 -6.89 6.92 1.46
CA ASP A 138 -6.23 5.69 1.92
C ASP A 138 -4.93 5.44 1.13
N GLY A 139 -3.95 4.86 1.81
CA GLY A 139 -2.71 4.39 1.22
C GLY A 139 -2.63 2.86 1.15
N PRO A 140 -1.43 2.31 0.94
CA PRO A 140 -1.23 0.86 1.03
C PRO A 140 -1.55 0.35 2.44
N CYS A 141 -2.14 -0.84 2.53
CA CYS A 141 -2.53 -1.48 3.80
C CYS A 141 -3.44 -0.62 4.70
N THR A 142 -4.32 0.19 4.11
CA THR A 142 -5.28 1.01 4.85
C THR A 142 -6.68 0.91 4.24
N GLU A 143 -7.72 0.99 5.08
CA GLU A 143 -9.12 1.07 4.70
C GLU A 143 -9.84 2.11 5.57
N LEU A 144 -10.46 3.12 4.94
CA LEU A 144 -11.17 4.20 5.62
C LEU A 144 -10.37 4.90 6.72
N GLY A 145 -9.07 5.05 6.51
CA GLY A 145 -8.15 5.66 7.47
C GLY A 145 -7.67 4.75 8.59
N GLU A 146 -8.05 3.48 8.58
CA GLU A 146 -7.59 2.46 9.53
C GLU A 146 -6.57 1.53 8.90
N LEU A 147 -5.66 1.00 9.72
CA LEU A 147 -4.70 0.02 9.28
C LEU A 147 -5.39 -1.30 8.91
N ALA A 148 -5.15 -1.77 7.69
CA ALA A 148 -5.73 -2.99 7.11
C ALA A 148 -4.62 -3.84 6.49
N LEU A 149 -3.99 -4.69 7.29
CA LEU A 149 -2.85 -5.51 6.86
C LEU A 149 -3.26 -6.77 6.08
N GLY A 150 -4.55 -7.07 5.99
CA GLY A 150 -5.04 -8.28 5.36
C GLY A 150 -6.53 -8.27 5.10
N ARG A 151 -7.15 -9.42 5.26
CA ARG A 151 -8.58 -9.68 5.03
C ARG A 151 -9.19 -10.46 6.19
N ASN A 152 -10.46 -10.24 6.44
CA ASN A 152 -11.23 -11.05 7.37
C ASN A 152 -11.75 -12.30 6.63
N VAL A 153 -11.34 -13.48 7.08
CA VAL A 153 -11.61 -14.77 6.42
C VAL A 153 -12.24 -15.72 7.40
N LEU A 154 -13.26 -16.45 6.97
CA LEU A 154 -13.84 -17.55 7.74
C LEU A 154 -12.87 -18.73 7.74
N VAL A 155 -12.47 -19.18 8.92
CA VAL A 155 -11.49 -20.28 9.11
C VAL A 155 -12.17 -21.46 9.81
N ALA A 156 -11.92 -22.68 9.33
CA ALA A 156 -12.29 -23.91 10.00
C ALA A 156 -11.05 -24.60 10.56
N PHE A 157 -11.03 -24.87 11.86
CA PHE A 157 -9.96 -25.63 12.54
C PHE A 157 -10.32 -27.10 12.59
N MET A 158 -9.87 -27.85 11.60
CA MET A 158 -10.15 -29.29 11.50
C MET A 158 -9.10 -30.01 10.64
N PRO A 159 -8.85 -31.30 10.87
CA PRO A 159 -8.05 -32.11 9.94
C PRO A 159 -8.81 -32.26 8.61
N TRP A 160 -8.11 -32.13 7.49
CA TRP A 160 -8.69 -32.30 6.16
C TRP A 160 -7.87 -33.25 5.32
N ARG A 161 -8.19 -34.56 5.37
CA ARG A 161 -7.58 -35.62 4.56
C ARG A 161 -6.05 -35.61 4.54
N GLY A 162 -5.41 -35.08 5.59
CA GLY A 162 -3.95 -34.95 5.69
C GLY A 162 -3.33 -33.82 4.88
N TYR A 163 -4.10 -33.10 4.08
CA TYR A 163 -3.55 -31.99 3.25
C TYR A 163 -3.19 -30.73 4.06
N ASN A 164 -3.62 -30.64 5.30
CA ASN A 164 -3.25 -29.59 6.24
C ASN A 164 -2.32 -30.09 7.34
N PHE A 165 -1.50 -31.11 7.04
CA PHE A 165 -0.50 -31.63 7.97
C PHE A 165 0.54 -30.56 8.32
N GLU A 166 0.91 -30.47 9.60
CA GLU A 166 1.80 -29.45 10.17
C GLU A 166 1.27 -28.03 9.92
N ASP A 167 2.04 -27.19 9.24
CA ASP A 167 1.71 -25.77 8.99
C ASP A 167 1.03 -25.54 7.63
N ALA A 168 0.63 -26.61 6.93
CA ALA A 168 -0.06 -26.50 5.66
C ALA A 168 -1.48 -25.96 5.85
N ILE A 169 -1.90 -25.04 4.97
CA ILE A 169 -3.22 -24.41 4.98
C ILE A 169 -3.91 -24.67 3.65
N LEU A 170 -5.16 -25.12 3.71
CA LEU A 170 -6.03 -25.23 2.54
C LEU A 170 -6.79 -23.93 2.33
N VAL A 171 -6.82 -23.46 1.11
CA VAL A 171 -7.50 -22.22 0.72
C VAL A 171 -8.62 -22.56 -0.27
N SER A 172 -9.78 -21.95 -0.08
CA SER A 172 -10.91 -22.11 -1.01
C SER A 172 -10.61 -21.43 -2.35
N GLU A 173 -10.97 -22.10 -3.46
CA GLU A 173 -10.86 -21.53 -4.82
C GLU A 173 -11.62 -20.19 -4.96
N LYS A 174 -12.71 -20.03 -4.21
CA LYS A 174 -13.46 -18.78 -4.17
C LYS A 174 -12.62 -17.57 -3.74
N MET A 175 -11.69 -17.75 -2.80
CA MET A 175 -10.80 -16.69 -2.35
C MET A 175 -9.88 -16.19 -3.49
N VAL A 176 -9.47 -17.09 -4.38
CA VAL A 176 -8.67 -16.75 -5.55
C VAL A 176 -9.54 -16.02 -6.58
N LYS A 177 -10.75 -16.51 -6.85
CA LYS A 177 -11.70 -15.89 -7.80
C LYS A 177 -12.14 -14.48 -7.38
N ASP A 178 -12.30 -14.26 -6.08
CA ASP A 178 -12.78 -13.00 -5.51
C ASP A 178 -11.64 -12.02 -5.17
N ASP A 179 -10.41 -12.31 -5.58
CA ASP A 179 -9.20 -11.48 -5.35
C ASP A 179 -8.96 -11.13 -3.87
N TYR A 180 -9.11 -12.10 -2.96
CA TYR A 180 -8.96 -11.85 -1.53
C TYR A 180 -7.53 -11.46 -1.15
N TYR A 181 -6.53 -12.15 -1.71
CA TYR A 181 -5.12 -11.92 -1.42
C TYR A 181 -4.32 -11.46 -2.65
N THR A 182 -5.01 -10.94 -3.66
CA THR A 182 -4.37 -10.45 -4.86
C THR A 182 -3.56 -9.20 -4.54
N SER A 183 -2.33 -9.17 -4.99
CA SER A 183 -1.39 -8.07 -4.83
C SER A 183 -0.76 -7.68 -6.16
N ILE A 184 -0.28 -6.45 -6.25
CA ILE A 184 0.42 -5.93 -7.42
C ILE A 184 1.89 -5.79 -7.05
N HIS A 185 2.77 -6.39 -7.87
CA HIS A 185 4.21 -6.25 -7.74
C HIS A 185 4.75 -5.51 -8.96
N ILE A 186 5.59 -4.53 -8.72
CA ILE A 186 6.20 -3.69 -9.77
C ILE A 186 7.69 -3.99 -9.76
N GLU A 187 8.19 -4.54 -10.87
CA GLU A 187 9.60 -4.79 -11.08
C GLU A 187 10.14 -3.77 -12.08
N GLU A 188 11.32 -3.28 -11.83
CA GLU A 188 12.03 -2.33 -12.68
C GLU A 188 13.27 -2.99 -13.25
N PHE A 189 13.35 -3.01 -14.56
CA PHE A 189 14.50 -3.54 -15.29
C PHE A 189 15.16 -2.39 -16.02
N GLU A 190 16.43 -2.19 -15.75
CA GLU A 190 17.25 -1.18 -16.41
C GLU A 190 18.25 -1.86 -17.35
N ILE A 191 18.31 -1.41 -18.58
CA ILE A 191 19.27 -1.88 -19.56
C ILE A 191 20.02 -0.69 -20.15
N GLU A 192 21.32 -0.84 -20.30
CA GLU A 192 22.20 0.18 -20.84
C GLU A 192 23.00 -0.40 -22.02
N SER A 193 23.02 0.32 -23.13
CA SER A 193 23.93 -0.01 -24.24
C SER A 193 25.33 0.51 -23.96
N ARG A 194 26.33 -0.36 -24.05
CA ARG A 194 27.71 -0.05 -23.70
C ARG A 194 28.64 -0.17 -24.90
N ASP A 195 29.73 0.56 -24.87
CA ASP A 195 30.81 0.38 -25.82
C ASP A 195 31.59 -0.91 -25.52
N THR A 196 31.66 -1.79 -26.51
CA THR A 196 32.42 -3.04 -26.44
C THR A 196 33.62 -3.02 -27.34
N LYS A 197 34.57 -3.96 -27.16
CA LYS A 197 35.74 -4.11 -28.04
C LYS A 197 35.37 -4.47 -29.48
N LEU A 198 34.15 -4.98 -29.70
CA LEU A 198 33.62 -5.33 -31.02
C LEU A 198 32.81 -4.19 -31.69
N GLY A 199 32.65 -3.07 -30.98
CA GLY A 199 31.85 -1.93 -31.38
C GLY A 199 30.82 -1.54 -30.33
N PRO A 200 30.14 -0.39 -30.48
CA PRO A 200 29.07 0.03 -29.57
C PRO A 200 27.87 -0.90 -29.68
N GLU A 201 27.27 -1.22 -28.54
CA GLU A 201 25.95 -1.88 -28.50
C GLU A 201 24.87 -0.88 -28.91
N GLU A 202 23.81 -1.37 -29.51
CA GLU A 202 22.69 -0.56 -29.96
C GLU A 202 21.36 -1.20 -29.54
N ILE A 203 20.44 -0.39 -29.04
CA ILE A 203 19.07 -0.82 -28.79
C ILE A 203 18.31 -0.68 -30.13
N THR A 204 17.96 -1.80 -30.74
CA THR A 204 17.31 -1.83 -32.04
C THR A 204 16.33 -3.00 -32.16
N ARG A 205 15.32 -2.85 -33.04
CA ARG A 205 14.43 -3.93 -33.42
C ARG A 205 15.05 -4.88 -34.43
N ASP A 206 16.07 -4.42 -35.16
CA ASP A 206 16.76 -5.21 -36.19
C ASP A 206 17.75 -6.19 -35.55
N ILE A 207 17.23 -7.34 -35.10
CA ILE A 207 17.99 -8.39 -34.45
C ILE A 207 18.14 -9.56 -35.45
N PRO A 208 19.37 -9.97 -35.84
CA PRO A 208 19.59 -11.10 -36.73
C PRO A 208 19.17 -12.42 -36.07
N ASN A 209 18.66 -13.35 -36.88
CA ASN A 209 18.26 -14.71 -36.50
C ASN A 209 17.12 -14.80 -35.45
N VAL A 210 16.26 -13.80 -35.39
CA VAL A 210 15.06 -13.79 -34.54
C VAL A 210 13.81 -13.71 -35.42
N SER A 211 12.82 -14.56 -35.11
CA SER A 211 11.54 -14.54 -35.83
C SER A 211 10.75 -13.26 -35.49
N GLU A 212 10.05 -12.72 -36.49
CA GLU A 212 9.19 -11.53 -36.33
C GLU A 212 8.12 -11.69 -35.24
N THR A 213 7.72 -12.90 -34.92
CA THR A 213 6.78 -13.17 -33.83
C THR A 213 7.29 -12.77 -32.45
N TYR A 214 8.59 -12.85 -32.21
CA TYR A 214 9.24 -12.39 -30.99
C TYR A 214 9.46 -10.88 -30.96
N LEU A 215 9.48 -10.23 -32.11
CA LEU A 215 9.70 -8.78 -32.24
C LEU A 215 8.39 -8.00 -32.31
N ARG A 216 7.25 -8.69 -32.30
CA ARG A 216 5.92 -8.09 -32.51
C ARG A 216 5.60 -6.97 -31.51
N ASP A 217 6.01 -7.12 -30.25
CA ASP A 217 5.70 -6.20 -29.17
C ASP A 217 6.77 -5.10 -28.97
N LEU A 218 7.80 -5.06 -29.84
CA LEU A 218 8.79 -4.00 -29.88
C LEU A 218 8.34 -2.87 -30.80
N ASP A 219 8.65 -1.63 -30.43
CA ASP A 219 8.50 -0.46 -31.25
C ASP A 219 9.66 -0.33 -32.26
N ASP A 220 9.64 0.70 -33.12
CA ASP A 220 10.67 0.93 -34.13
C ASP A 220 12.05 1.21 -33.54
N SER A 221 12.11 1.64 -32.27
CA SER A 221 13.37 1.86 -31.53
C SER A 221 13.88 0.63 -30.81
N GLY A 222 13.17 -0.50 -30.89
CA GLY A 222 13.54 -1.74 -30.20
C GLY A 222 13.14 -1.81 -28.74
N ILE A 223 12.30 -0.88 -28.27
CA ILE A 223 11.76 -0.86 -26.91
C ILE A 223 10.37 -1.48 -26.92
N ILE A 224 10.05 -2.26 -25.89
CA ILE A 224 8.73 -2.87 -25.74
C ILE A 224 7.64 -1.81 -25.59
N ARG A 225 6.50 -2.00 -26.26
CA ARG A 225 5.36 -1.09 -26.18
C ARG A 225 4.67 -1.16 -24.83
N ILE A 226 4.10 -0.05 -24.38
CA ILE A 226 3.31 0.03 -23.16
C ILE A 226 2.05 -0.86 -23.30
N GLY A 227 1.77 -1.68 -22.29
CA GLY A 227 0.63 -2.59 -22.26
C GLY A 227 0.90 -3.97 -22.86
N ALA A 228 2.12 -4.26 -23.32
CA ALA A 228 2.49 -5.58 -23.81
C ALA A 228 2.56 -6.59 -22.64
N TYR A 229 2.16 -7.83 -22.93
CA TYR A 229 2.32 -8.95 -22.00
C TYR A 229 3.70 -9.56 -22.16
N VAL A 230 4.45 -9.64 -21.07
CA VAL A 230 5.86 -10.09 -21.06
C VAL A 230 6.01 -11.41 -20.32
N LYS A 231 6.80 -12.30 -20.86
CA LYS A 231 7.15 -13.60 -20.27
C LYS A 231 8.66 -13.74 -20.15
N PRO A 232 9.15 -14.62 -19.25
CA PRO A 232 10.56 -14.97 -19.23
C PRO A 232 11.02 -15.51 -20.58
N GLY A 233 12.09 -14.93 -21.15
CA GLY A 233 12.64 -15.26 -22.45
C GLY A 233 12.15 -14.40 -23.62
N ASP A 234 11.24 -13.46 -23.41
CA ASP A 234 10.85 -12.45 -24.41
C ASP A 234 11.98 -11.45 -24.62
N ILE A 235 12.03 -10.89 -25.84
CA ILE A 235 13.05 -9.95 -26.30
C ILE A 235 12.52 -8.51 -26.14
#